data_41250b6cea73275a283385c55957b68a
#
_entry.id   41250b6cea73275a283385c55957b68a
#
_cell.length_a   1.000
_cell.length_b   1.000
_cell.length_c   1.000
_cell.angle_alpha   90.00
_cell.angle_beta   90.00
_cell.angle_gamma   90.00
#
_symmetry.space_group_name_H-M   'P 1'
#
loop_
_entity.id
_entity.type
_entity.pdbx_description
1 polymer ?
#
loop_
_entity_poly.entity_id
_entity_poly.type
_entity_poly.pdbx_seq_one_letter_code
_entity_poly.pdbx_strand_id
1 'polypeptide(L)'
;MAEKVVMEYVVKNKEGNQSVELCQGEINGARPVHHQIKSGSEMVFEENVGYYHILILITGEAVFVTDGKEYNFVDRTTFVPATDKKLVVKAATDVEILEIQWDEEEGDAKDLEEYGTQFPVVVPYQDSIQYIDPNKSEKTISRMMIPHEIIPRFTIGSVESYGYDLVRPHAHPMLDQFFFSFPENDMDVIIDDEKYNMKGNVIMHIPLGSNHGVEVTGDRHMHYMWVDFMPDKEAGLKRLNFSHRPTGTVRDFANEDKTR
;
A
#
# COMPACT_ATOMS: atom_id res chain seq x y z
N MET A 1 3.57 5.09 28.51
CA MET A 1 4.11 3.78 28.02
C MET A 1 4.17 3.93 26.52
N ALA A 2 5.29 3.55 25.88
CA ALA A 2 5.34 3.52 24.42
C ALA A 2 4.24 2.55 23.93
N GLU A 3 3.55 2.91 22.88
CA GLU A 3 2.54 2.06 22.26
C GLU A 3 3.23 0.81 21.71
N LYS A 4 2.61 -0.35 21.88
CA LYS A 4 3.23 -1.61 21.45
C LYS A 4 3.17 -1.69 19.93
N VAL A 5 4.33 -1.86 19.30
CA VAL A 5 4.41 -2.11 17.87
C VAL A 5 3.76 -3.45 17.53
N VAL A 6 2.79 -3.44 16.61
CA VAL A 6 2.14 -4.64 16.10
C VAL A 6 2.74 -4.98 14.74
N MET A 7 3.24 -6.21 14.62
CA MET A 7 3.81 -6.73 13.38
C MET A 7 3.30 -8.16 13.16
N GLU A 8 2.69 -8.39 12.00
CA GLU A 8 2.09 -9.67 11.65
C GLU A 8 2.63 -10.23 10.34
N TYR A 9 2.88 -11.53 10.33
CA TYR A 9 3.33 -12.25 9.14
C TYR A 9 2.15 -12.82 8.38
N VAL A 10 2.15 -12.65 7.08
CA VAL A 10 1.17 -13.30 6.21
C VAL A 10 1.36 -14.81 6.26
N VAL A 11 0.34 -15.51 6.72
CA VAL A 11 0.34 -16.98 6.75
C VAL A 11 -0.35 -17.51 5.50
N LYS A 12 0.41 -18.20 4.66
CA LYS A 12 -0.11 -18.78 3.41
C LYS A 12 -0.71 -20.16 3.63
N ASN A 13 -1.94 -20.35 3.14
CA ASN A 13 -2.56 -21.67 3.08
C ASN A 13 -2.04 -22.44 1.86
N LYS A 14 -1.84 -23.76 2.01
CA LYS A 14 -1.47 -24.64 0.90
C LYS A 14 -2.67 -25.09 0.07
N GLU A 15 -3.85 -25.10 0.68
CA GLU A 15 -5.07 -25.64 0.07
C GLU A 15 -6.20 -24.60 0.10
N GLY A 16 -6.77 -24.30 -1.06
CA GLY A 16 -7.93 -23.41 -1.22
C GLY A 16 -7.63 -21.92 -1.11
N ASN A 17 -8.67 -21.13 -1.34
CA ASN A 17 -8.65 -19.69 -1.15
C ASN A 17 -8.67 -19.35 0.34
N GLN A 18 -8.06 -18.22 0.70
CA GLN A 18 -8.00 -17.75 2.08
C GLN A 18 -8.10 -16.24 2.11
N SER A 19 -8.77 -15.70 3.14
CA SER A 19 -8.76 -14.27 3.50
C SER A 19 -8.43 -14.17 4.98
N VAL A 20 -7.44 -13.33 5.34
CA VAL A 20 -7.00 -13.13 6.72
C VAL A 20 -6.89 -11.64 6.97
N GLU A 21 -7.65 -11.14 7.93
CA GLU A 21 -7.50 -9.76 8.43
C GLU A 21 -6.20 -9.68 9.25
N LEU A 22 -5.45 -8.62 9.02
CA LEU A 22 -4.15 -8.36 9.65
C LEU A 22 -4.22 -7.07 10.45
N CYS A 23 -3.44 -6.96 11.53
CA CYS A 23 -3.39 -5.78 12.40
C CYS A 23 -4.78 -5.28 12.81
N GLN A 24 -5.64 -6.21 13.23
CA GLN A 24 -7.04 -5.94 13.52
C GLN A 24 -7.22 -4.88 14.58
N GLY A 25 -7.96 -3.80 14.24
CA GLY A 25 -8.30 -2.73 15.17
C GLY A 25 -7.20 -1.73 15.49
N GLU A 26 -6.03 -1.82 14.84
CA GLU A 26 -4.91 -0.90 15.08
C GLU A 26 -5.18 0.50 14.55
N ILE A 27 -5.88 0.63 13.42
CA ILE A 27 -6.28 1.92 12.84
C ILE A 27 -7.80 1.94 12.66
N ASN A 28 -8.45 2.97 13.20
CA ASN A 28 -9.90 3.10 13.11
C ASN A 28 -10.35 3.31 11.66
N GLY A 29 -11.33 2.52 11.22
CA GLY A 29 -11.87 2.57 9.86
C GLY A 29 -11.01 1.87 8.80
N ALA A 30 -9.83 1.34 9.16
CA ALA A 30 -8.94 0.63 8.24
C ALA A 30 -8.81 -0.84 8.63
N ARG A 31 -9.05 -1.75 7.67
CA ARG A 31 -8.91 -3.20 7.83
C ARG A 31 -8.04 -3.76 6.70
N PRO A 32 -6.75 -4.02 6.94
CA PRO A 32 -5.93 -4.74 5.99
C PRO A 32 -6.33 -6.23 5.95
N VAL A 33 -6.61 -6.74 4.75
CA VAL A 33 -6.95 -8.16 4.55
C VAL A 33 -6.02 -8.74 3.49
N HIS A 34 -5.33 -9.81 3.83
CA HIS A 34 -4.56 -10.58 2.86
C HIS A 34 -5.43 -11.68 2.26
N HIS A 35 -5.53 -11.67 0.93
CA HIS A 35 -6.22 -12.69 0.15
C HIS A 35 -5.24 -13.56 -0.60
N GLN A 36 -5.47 -14.87 -0.54
CA GLN A 36 -4.82 -15.86 -1.38
C GLN A 36 -5.89 -16.53 -2.24
N ILE A 37 -5.73 -16.48 -3.57
CA ILE A 37 -6.67 -17.06 -4.53
C ILE A 37 -5.92 -18.09 -5.36
N LYS A 38 -6.37 -19.32 -5.34
CA LYS A 38 -5.72 -20.40 -6.07
C LYS A 38 -5.98 -20.32 -7.56
N SER A 39 -5.00 -20.73 -8.34
CA SER A 39 -5.11 -20.82 -9.81
C SER A 39 -6.40 -21.52 -10.24
N GLY A 40 -7.12 -20.91 -11.18
CA GLY A 40 -8.41 -21.39 -11.67
C GLY A 40 -9.59 -21.11 -10.76
N SER A 41 -9.38 -20.45 -9.60
CA SER A 41 -10.44 -20.01 -8.68
C SER A 41 -10.79 -18.56 -8.88
N GLU A 42 -11.90 -18.14 -8.28
CA GLU A 42 -12.32 -16.74 -8.24
C GLU A 42 -12.66 -16.29 -6.82
N MET A 43 -12.61 -14.97 -6.60
CA MET A 43 -13.04 -14.30 -5.38
C MET A 43 -13.91 -13.11 -5.73
N VAL A 44 -14.94 -12.89 -4.92
CA VAL A 44 -15.93 -11.83 -5.12
C VAL A 44 -15.78 -10.79 -4.03
N PHE A 45 -15.75 -9.52 -4.43
CA PHE A 45 -15.79 -8.35 -3.57
C PHE A 45 -17.14 -7.67 -3.82
N GLU A 46 -17.96 -7.59 -2.77
CA GLU A 46 -19.34 -7.12 -2.88
C GLU A 46 -19.41 -5.59 -2.94
N GLU A 47 -20.45 -5.07 -3.57
CA GLU A 47 -20.76 -3.65 -3.65
C GLU A 47 -21.47 -3.11 -2.41
N ASN A 48 -21.44 -1.79 -2.22
CA ASN A 48 -22.19 -1.06 -1.18
C ASN A 48 -21.96 -1.56 0.26
N VAL A 49 -20.72 -1.93 0.56
CA VAL A 49 -20.34 -2.48 1.88
C VAL A 49 -20.01 -1.40 2.92
N GLY A 50 -20.02 -0.10 2.53
CA GLY A 50 -19.72 1.04 3.40
C GLY A 50 -18.22 1.33 3.56
N TYR A 51 -17.40 0.78 2.68
CA TYR A 51 -15.96 1.03 2.61
C TYR A 51 -15.44 0.88 1.18
N TYR A 52 -14.29 1.49 0.91
CA TYR A 52 -13.56 1.30 -0.34
C TYR A 52 -12.81 -0.02 -0.31
N HIS A 53 -12.90 -0.79 -1.40
CA HIS A 53 -12.01 -1.91 -1.67
C HIS A 53 -10.74 -1.40 -2.36
N ILE A 54 -9.65 -1.23 -1.64
CA ILE A 54 -8.37 -0.81 -2.21
C ILE A 54 -7.48 -2.04 -2.33
N LEU A 55 -7.41 -2.61 -3.54
CA LEU A 55 -6.73 -3.88 -3.78
C LEU A 55 -5.34 -3.64 -4.39
N ILE A 56 -4.35 -4.29 -3.85
CA ILE A 56 -2.99 -4.32 -4.37
C ILE A 56 -2.67 -5.76 -4.74
N LEU A 57 -2.58 -6.06 -6.04
CA LEU A 57 -2.05 -7.32 -6.55
C LEU A 57 -0.56 -7.39 -6.19
N ILE A 58 -0.19 -8.31 -5.30
CA ILE A 58 1.18 -8.49 -4.83
C ILE A 58 1.95 -9.43 -5.74
N THR A 59 1.34 -10.58 -6.04
CA THR A 59 1.93 -11.61 -6.92
C THR A 59 0.84 -12.33 -7.69
N GLY A 60 1.23 -12.91 -8.83
CA GLY A 60 0.36 -13.73 -9.67
C GLY A 60 -0.28 -12.96 -10.81
N GLU A 61 -1.04 -13.69 -11.63
CA GLU A 61 -1.77 -13.19 -12.79
C GLU A 61 -3.27 -13.34 -12.57
N ALA A 62 -4.03 -12.29 -12.82
CA ALA A 62 -5.47 -12.29 -12.60
C ALA A 62 -6.24 -11.42 -13.60
N VAL A 63 -7.52 -11.75 -13.78
CA VAL A 63 -8.50 -10.94 -14.49
C VAL A 63 -9.47 -10.36 -13.48
N PHE A 64 -9.52 -9.03 -13.40
CA PHE A 64 -10.47 -8.29 -12.57
C PHE A 64 -11.67 -7.90 -13.42
N VAL A 65 -12.86 -8.26 -12.99
CA VAL A 65 -14.11 -8.03 -13.73
C VAL A 65 -15.04 -7.16 -12.91
N THR A 66 -15.34 -5.97 -13.39
CA THR A 66 -16.29 -5.04 -12.78
C THR A 66 -17.05 -4.25 -13.85
N ASP A 67 -18.32 -3.97 -13.62
CA ASP A 67 -19.20 -3.23 -14.54
C ASP A 67 -19.15 -3.78 -16.00
N GLY A 68 -19.07 -5.11 -16.15
CA GLY A 68 -19.00 -5.79 -17.44
C GLY A 68 -17.68 -5.63 -18.21
N LYS A 69 -16.66 -5.03 -17.60
CA LYS A 69 -15.33 -4.85 -18.18
C LYS A 69 -14.33 -5.79 -17.53
N GLU A 70 -13.37 -6.26 -18.34
CA GLU A 70 -12.27 -7.11 -17.88
C GLU A 70 -10.95 -6.36 -17.93
N TYR A 71 -10.16 -6.48 -16.85
CA TYR A 71 -8.84 -5.89 -16.69
C TYR A 71 -7.85 -7.03 -16.42
N ASN A 72 -6.89 -7.23 -17.32
CA ASN A 72 -5.91 -8.31 -17.22
C ASN A 72 -4.63 -7.78 -16.58
N PHE A 73 -4.21 -8.38 -15.47
CA PHE A 73 -3.00 -8.01 -14.75
C PHE A 73 -2.05 -9.20 -14.67
N VAL A 74 -0.81 -8.96 -15.06
CA VAL A 74 0.30 -9.93 -15.02
C VAL A 74 1.42 -9.46 -14.10
N ASP A 75 1.23 -8.32 -13.44
CA ASP A 75 2.20 -7.67 -12.57
C ASP A 75 1.49 -6.86 -11.47
N ARG A 76 2.25 -6.40 -10.49
CA ARG A 76 1.74 -5.58 -9.39
C ARG A 76 0.91 -4.42 -9.90
N THR A 77 -0.29 -4.31 -9.38
CA THR A 77 -1.23 -3.26 -9.78
C THR A 77 -2.09 -2.89 -8.59
N THR A 78 -2.33 -1.60 -8.40
CA THR A 78 -3.36 -1.10 -7.49
C THR A 78 -4.66 -0.92 -8.24
N PHE A 79 -5.74 -1.43 -7.66
CA PHE A 79 -7.07 -1.40 -8.24
C PHE A 79 -8.12 -1.01 -7.19
N VAL A 80 -8.93 0.01 -7.49
CA VAL A 80 -10.04 0.41 -6.63
C VAL A 80 -11.30 0.44 -7.49
N PRO A 81 -12.26 -0.49 -7.29
CA PRO A 81 -13.55 -0.44 -7.99
C PRO A 81 -14.40 0.71 -7.47
N ALA A 82 -15.42 1.11 -8.22
CA ALA A 82 -16.47 1.96 -7.66
C ALA A 82 -17.21 1.22 -6.54
N THR A 83 -17.57 1.93 -5.47
CA THR A 83 -18.20 1.31 -4.28
C THR A 83 -19.57 0.71 -4.56
N ASP A 84 -20.27 1.19 -5.61
CA ASP A 84 -21.56 0.68 -6.09
C ASP A 84 -21.44 -0.45 -7.13
N LYS A 85 -20.24 -1.01 -7.33
CA LYS A 85 -19.95 -2.04 -8.32
C LYS A 85 -19.26 -3.25 -7.70
N LYS A 86 -19.83 -4.41 -7.96
CA LYS A 86 -19.23 -5.70 -7.63
C LYS A 86 -17.94 -5.92 -8.43
N LEU A 87 -16.93 -6.46 -7.78
CA LEU A 87 -15.70 -6.91 -8.41
C LEU A 87 -15.54 -8.42 -8.28
N VAL A 88 -15.19 -9.09 -9.38
CA VAL A 88 -14.79 -10.50 -9.39
C VAL A 88 -13.33 -10.59 -9.82
N VAL A 89 -12.51 -11.23 -9.02
CA VAL A 89 -11.10 -11.51 -9.35
C VAL A 89 -10.99 -12.99 -9.72
N LYS A 90 -10.56 -13.26 -10.95
CA LYS A 90 -10.33 -14.60 -11.49
C LYS A 90 -8.82 -14.85 -11.56
N ALA A 91 -8.32 -15.81 -10.81
CA ALA A 91 -6.91 -16.12 -10.71
C ALA A 91 -6.44 -17.02 -11.87
N ALA A 92 -5.55 -16.54 -12.72
CA ALA A 92 -4.92 -17.35 -13.78
C ALA A 92 -3.76 -18.20 -13.22
N THR A 93 -3.02 -17.68 -12.26
CA THR A 93 -2.02 -18.40 -11.44
C THR A 93 -2.43 -18.32 -9.97
N ASP A 94 -1.64 -18.83 -9.02
CA ASP A 94 -1.83 -18.51 -7.60
C ASP A 94 -1.61 -17.00 -7.41
N VAL A 95 -2.58 -16.32 -6.80
CA VAL A 95 -2.63 -14.86 -6.64
C VAL A 95 -2.60 -14.48 -5.17
N GLU A 96 -1.84 -13.44 -4.85
CA GLU A 96 -1.87 -12.77 -3.56
C GLU A 96 -2.29 -11.31 -3.72
N ILE A 97 -3.26 -10.87 -2.92
CA ILE A 97 -3.76 -9.51 -2.89
C ILE A 97 -3.73 -9.01 -1.45
N LEU A 98 -3.19 -7.82 -1.24
CA LEU A 98 -3.47 -7.04 -0.05
C LEU A 98 -4.65 -6.13 -0.37
N GLU A 99 -5.74 -6.28 0.37
CA GLU A 99 -6.86 -5.35 0.37
C GLU A 99 -6.76 -4.44 1.59
N ILE A 100 -6.93 -3.15 1.38
CA ILE A 100 -7.23 -2.20 2.45
C ILE A 100 -8.70 -1.84 2.33
N GLN A 101 -9.51 -2.29 3.28
CA GLN A 101 -10.88 -1.84 3.44
C GLN A 101 -10.84 -0.54 4.22
N TRP A 102 -11.20 0.57 3.57
CA TRP A 102 -11.21 1.90 4.15
C TRP A 102 -12.62 2.45 4.26
N ASP A 103 -13.09 2.71 5.48
CA ASP A 103 -14.46 3.13 5.73
C ASP A 103 -14.82 4.42 5.00
N GLU A 104 -16.00 4.43 4.34
CA GLU A 104 -16.59 5.63 3.79
C GLU A 104 -17.09 6.54 4.92
N GLU A 105 -16.90 7.86 4.77
CA GLU A 105 -17.39 8.86 5.70
C GLU A 105 -18.29 9.90 5.03
N GLU A 106 -19.07 10.61 5.86
CA GLU A 106 -19.82 11.77 5.40
C GLU A 106 -18.86 12.82 4.81
N GLY A 107 -19.08 13.19 3.56
CA GLY A 107 -18.24 14.14 2.83
C GLY A 107 -17.35 13.51 1.77
N ASP A 108 -17.08 12.21 1.84
CA ASP A 108 -16.22 11.53 0.86
C ASP A 108 -16.72 11.68 -0.58
N ALA A 109 -18.03 11.63 -0.79
CA ALA A 109 -18.62 11.81 -2.12
C ALA A 109 -18.29 13.19 -2.71
N LYS A 110 -18.27 14.23 -1.86
CA LYS A 110 -17.88 15.58 -2.27
C LYS A 110 -16.38 15.65 -2.57
N ASP A 111 -15.55 14.99 -1.76
CA ASP A 111 -14.11 14.94 -2.00
C ASP A 111 -13.79 14.25 -3.32
N LEU A 112 -14.44 13.12 -3.63
CA LEU A 112 -14.28 12.43 -4.91
C LEU A 112 -14.68 13.29 -6.11
N GLU A 113 -15.74 14.10 -5.98
CA GLU A 113 -16.14 15.06 -7.02
C GLU A 113 -15.09 16.17 -7.18
N GLU A 114 -14.59 16.74 -6.07
CA GLU A 114 -13.54 17.77 -6.08
C GLU A 114 -12.23 17.25 -6.67
N TYR A 115 -11.85 16.02 -6.37
CA TYR A 115 -10.65 15.37 -6.90
C TYR A 115 -10.81 14.96 -8.37
N GLY A 116 -12.04 14.85 -8.86
CA GLY A 116 -12.34 14.36 -10.20
C GLY A 116 -12.02 12.88 -10.38
N THR A 117 -12.09 12.10 -9.30
CA THR A 117 -11.77 10.67 -9.31
C THR A 117 -12.66 9.89 -10.27
N GLN A 118 -12.04 9.09 -11.11
CA GLN A 118 -12.74 8.19 -12.03
C GLN A 118 -12.51 6.74 -11.61
N PHE A 119 -13.60 5.99 -11.42
CA PHE A 119 -13.53 4.57 -11.09
C PHE A 119 -13.69 3.67 -12.33
N PRO A 120 -13.07 2.47 -12.35
CA PRO A 120 -12.12 2.02 -11.34
C PRO A 120 -10.82 2.85 -11.41
N VAL A 121 -10.20 3.11 -10.24
CA VAL A 121 -8.83 3.61 -10.21
C VAL A 121 -7.90 2.44 -10.49
N VAL A 122 -7.06 2.57 -11.52
CA VAL A 122 -6.13 1.50 -11.93
C VAL A 122 -4.74 2.09 -12.08
N VAL A 123 -3.82 1.62 -11.26
CA VAL A 123 -2.43 2.08 -11.29
C VAL A 123 -1.51 0.86 -11.35
N PRO A 124 -1.04 0.45 -12.55
CA PRO A 124 0.04 -0.50 -12.66
C PRO A 124 1.27 0.00 -11.91
N TYR A 125 1.97 -0.88 -11.18
CA TYR A 125 3.10 -0.48 -10.36
C TYR A 125 4.19 0.27 -11.16
N GLN A 126 4.41 -0.16 -12.40
CA GLN A 126 5.37 0.45 -13.32
C GLN A 126 4.99 1.87 -13.74
N ASP A 127 3.69 2.19 -13.75
CA ASP A 127 3.16 3.51 -14.15
C ASP A 127 3.05 4.48 -12.96
N SER A 128 3.41 4.02 -11.75
CA SER A 128 3.35 4.84 -10.54
C SER A 128 4.33 6.00 -10.61
N ILE A 129 3.84 7.22 -10.42
CA ILE A 129 4.63 8.45 -10.50
C ILE A 129 5.68 8.46 -9.37
N GLN A 130 6.92 8.78 -9.72
CA GLN A 130 7.98 8.98 -8.75
C GLN A 130 7.74 10.26 -7.94
N TYR A 131 8.10 10.24 -6.67
CA TYR A 131 8.11 11.42 -5.81
C TYR A 131 9.44 11.59 -5.08
N ILE A 132 9.66 12.80 -4.56
CA ILE A 132 10.82 13.17 -3.75
C ILE A 132 10.36 13.40 -2.31
N ASP A 133 11.09 12.82 -1.36
CA ASP A 133 10.93 13.01 0.07
C ASP A 133 12.26 13.45 0.69
N PRO A 134 12.28 14.54 1.49
CA PRO A 134 13.51 15.07 2.07
C PRO A 134 14.18 14.12 3.09
N ASN A 135 13.47 13.11 3.59
CA ASN A 135 14.00 12.12 4.53
C ASN A 135 14.68 10.93 3.84
N LYS A 136 14.61 10.84 2.51
CA LYS A 136 15.16 9.75 1.71
C LYS A 136 16.41 10.17 0.96
N SER A 137 17.27 9.20 0.66
CA SER A 137 18.46 9.42 -0.16
C SER A 137 18.11 9.47 -1.65
N GLU A 138 19.08 9.91 -2.48
CA GLU A 138 18.94 9.87 -3.94
C GLU A 138 18.94 8.45 -4.53
N LYS A 139 19.39 7.45 -3.77
CA LYS A 139 19.33 6.04 -4.17
C LYS A 139 17.91 5.49 -4.10
N THR A 140 17.13 6.01 -3.18
CA THR A 140 15.78 5.52 -2.90
C THR A 140 14.85 5.78 -4.08
N ILE A 141 14.19 4.73 -4.54
CA ILE A 141 13.12 4.80 -5.54
C ILE A 141 11.80 4.89 -4.79
N SER A 142 11.12 6.01 -4.94
CA SER A 142 9.83 6.25 -4.30
C SER A 142 8.73 6.44 -5.33
N ARG A 143 7.63 5.68 -5.20
CA ARG A 143 6.51 5.70 -6.14
C ARG A 143 5.20 5.99 -5.40
N MET A 144 4.32 6.76 -6.01
CA MET A 144 2.95 6.96 -5.55
C MET A 144 2.04 5.97 -6.27
N MET A 145 1.59 4.95 -5.57
CA MET A 145 0.68 3.93 -6.10
C MET A 145 -0.76 4.44 -6.14
N ILE A 146 -1.19 5.19 -5.12
CA ILE A 146 -2.37 6.05 -5.14
C ILE A 146 -1.94 7.40 -4.56
N PRO A 147 -1.83 8.45 -5.37
CA PRO A 147 -1.58 9.80 -4.88
C PRO A 147 -2.69 10.25 -3.90
N HIS A 148 -2.34 11.13 -2.98
CA HIS A 148 -3.36 11.83 -2.19
C HIS A 148 -4.29 12.63 -3.13
N GLU A 149 -5.52 12.86 -2.68
CA GLU A 149 -6.59 13.49 -3.50
C GLU A 149 -7.05 12.61 -4.69
N ILE A 150 -6.97 11.28 -4.53
CA ILE A 150 -7.65 10.31 -5.40
C ILE A 150 -8.73 9.56 -4.61
N ILE A 151 -8.37 9.00 -3.45
CA ILE A 151 -9.31 8.40 -2.49
C ILE A 151 -9.34 9.28 -1.24
N PRO A 152 -10.51 9.62 -0.71
CA PRO A 152 -10.61 10.51 0.45
C PRO A 152 -9.82 10.02 1.65
N ARG A 153 -9.03 10.92 2.27
CA ARG A 153 -8.28 10.66 3.49
C ARG A 153 -7.28 9.49 3.42
N PHE A 154 -6.86 9.11 2.20
CA PHE A 154 -6.03 7.93 1.94
C PHE A 154 -4.95 8.22 0.91
N THR A 155 -3.80 7.58 1.06
CA THR A 155 -2.76 7.52 0.04
C THR A 155 -1.86 6.32 0.27
N ILE A 156 -1.24 5.82 -0.79
CA ILE A 156 -0.33 4.69 -0.73
C ILE A 156 0.82 4.88 -1.71
N GLY A 157 2.01 4.52 -1.27
CA GLY A 157 3.17 4.48 -2.13
C GLY A 157 4.14 3.39 -1.74
N SER A 158 5.21 3.28 -2.50
CA SER A 158 6.27 2.32 -2.25
C SER A 158 7.63 2.98 -2.16
N VAL A 159 8.52 2.29 -1.47
CA VAL A 159 9.92 2.67 -1.32
C VAL A 159 10.77 1.45 -1.64
N GLU A 160 11.75 1.64 -2.51
CA GLU A 160 12.68 0.59 -2.90
C GLU A 160 14.12 1.09 -2.89
N SER A 161 15.04 0.30 -2.34
CA SER A 161 16.47 0.55 -2.40
C SER A 161 17.28 -0.72 -2.15
N TYR A 162 18.51 -0.71 -2.57
CA TYR A 162 19.45 -1.83 -2.41
C TYR A 162 20.72 -1.41 -1.68
N GLY A 163 21.28 -2.33 -0.90
CA GLY A 163 22.51 -2.10 -0.18
C GLY A 163 22.34 -1.10 0.96
N TYR A 164 23.36 -0.29 1.23
CA TYR A 164 23.31 0.68 2.34
C TYR A 164 22.47 1.89 1.99
N ASP A 165 21.29 1.99 2.58
CA ASP A 165 20.40 3.12 2.45
C ASP A 165 19.56 3.35 3.73
N LEU A 166 19.02 4.56 3.87
CA LEU A 166 18.31 5.01 5.04
C LEU A 166 17.16 5.96 4.67
N VAL A 167 15.96 5.65 5.13
CA VAL A 167 14.90 6.64 5.33
C VAL A 167 15.07 7.20 6.74
N ARG A 168 15.45 8.48 6.87
CA ARG A 168 15.77 9.09 8.16
C ARG A 168 14.56 9.05 9.09
N PRO A 169 14.76 8.72 10.39
CA PRO A 169 13.69 8.78 11.37
C PRO A 169 12.99 10.15 11.37
N HIS A 170 11.68 10.13 11.34
CA HIS A 170 10.82 11.32 11.37
C HIS A 170 9.46 10.95 11.94
N ALA A 171 8.70 11.96 12.37
CA ALA A 171 7.36 11.79 12.90
C ALA A 171 6.34 12.58 12.08
N HIS A 172 5.13 12.04 11.97
CA HIS A 172 3.98 12.72 11.38
C HIS A 172 2.69 12.38 12.16
N PRO A 173 2.40 13.08 13.26
CA PRO A 173 1.30 12.75 14.15
C PRO A 173 -0.10 12.98 13.56
N MET A 174 -0.19 13.40 12.31
CA MET A 174 -1.43 13.59 11.55
C MET A 174 -1.72 12.45 10.56
N LEU A 175 -0.86 11.43 10.49
CA LEU A 175 -1.02 10.28 9.60
C LEU A 175 -0.94 9.00 10.43
N ASP A 176 -2.00 8.19 10.41
CA ASP A 176 -1.94 6.79 10.81
C ASP A 176 -1.35 5.96 9.69
N GLN A 177 -0.57 4.93 10.00
CA GLN A 177 0.21 4.28 8.96
C GLN A 177 0.38 2.78 9.16
N PHE A 178 0.25 2.04 8.06
CA PHE A 178 0.80 0.69 7.95
C PHE A 178 2.01 0.66 7.00
N PHE A 179 2.99 -0.18 7.33
CA PHE A 179 3.97 -0.67 6.37
C PHE A 179 3.61 -2.10 5.96
N PHE A 180 3.67 -2.39 4.67
CA PHE A 180 3.58 -3.75 4.15
C PHE A 180 4.81 -4.05 3.29
N SER A 181 5.52 -5.14 3.60
CA SER A 181 6.70 -5.54 2.87
C SER A 181 6.36 -6.46 1.69
N PHE A 182 6.91 -6.13 0.51
CA PHE A 182 6.85 -7.04 -0.63
C PHE A 182 7.65 -8.33 -0.35
N PRO A 183 7.36 -9.44 -1.08
CA PRO A 183 7.97 -10.74 -0.81
C PRO A 183 9.50 -10.75 -0.76
N GLU A 184 10.14 -9.90 -1.54
CA GLU A 184 11.60 -9.77 -1.65
C GLU A 184 12.25 -8.90 -0.58
N ASN A 185 11.46 -8.23 0.27
CA ASN A 185 11.96 -7.30 1.27
C ASN A 185 12.76 -7.97 2.39
N ASP A 186 13.87 -7.33 2.78
CA ASP A 186 14.58 -7.57 4.04
C ASP A 186 15.20 -6.25 4.50
N MET A 187 14.54 -5.57 5.44
CA MET A 187 14.95 -4.28 5.96
C MET A 187 14.78 -4.24 7.47
N ASP A 188 15.32 -3.20 8.10
CA ASP A 188 15.05 -2.90 9.51
C ASP A 188 14.21 -1.62 9.62
N VAL A 189 13.08 -1.70 10.31
CA VAL A 189 12.27 -0.55 10.71
C VAL A 189 12.75 -0.08 12.06
N ILE A 190 12.96 1.23 12.23
CA ILE A 190 13.35 1.86 13.48
C ILE A 190 12.15 2.64 13.98
N ILE A 191 11.70 2.35 15.20
CA ILE A 191 10.58 3.05 15.85
C ILE A 191 11.04 3.44 17.25
N ASP A 192 11.09 4.74 17.53
CA ASP A 192 11.52 5.30 18.81
C ASP A 192 12.83 4.68 19.36
N ASP A 193 13.85 4.60 18.46
CA ASP A 193 15.17 4.00 18.69
C ASP A 193 15.19 2.46 18.82
N GLU A 194 14.06 1.77 18.80
CA GLU A 194 14.00 0.31 18.72
C GLU A 194 14.01 -0.17 17.29
N LYS A 195 14.67 -1.30 17.03
CA LYS A 195 14.85 -1.86 15.69
C LYS A 195 14.07 -3.16 15.53
N TYR A 196 13.30 -3.23 14.45
CA TYR A 196 12.47 -4.37 14.07
C TYR A 196 12.87 -4.86 12.68
N ASN A 197 13.32 -6.12 12.55
CA ASN A 197 13.59 -6.68 11.23
C ASN A 197 12.28 -7.04 10.53
N MET A 198 12.02 -6.43 9.40
CA MET A 198 10.83 -6.63 8.57
C MET A 198 11.21 -7.33 7.26
N LYS A 199 10.91 -8.62 7.18
CA LYS A 199 11.11 -9.44 5.97
C LYS A 199 9.88 -9.43 5.07
N GLY A 200 9.95 -10.13 3.95
CA GLY A 200 8.84 -10.18 2.99
C GLY A 200 7.54 -10.75 3.56
N ASN A 201 6.42 -10.24 3.06
CA ASN A 201 5.06 -10.61 3.47
C ASN A 201 4.77 -10.36 4.96
N VAL A 202 5.12 -9.17 5.43
CA VAL A 202 4.84 -8.70 6.78
C VAL A 202 4.09 -7.38 6.69
N ILE A 203 3.09 -7.21 7.54
CA ILE A 203 2.47 -5.92 7.82
C ILE A 203 2.90 -5.44 9.21
N MET A 204 3.09 -4.14 9.37
CA MET A 204 3.43 -3.50 10.61
C MET A 204 2.60 -2.23 10.79
N HIS A 205 1.98 -2.06 11.96
CA HIS A 205 1.41 -0.80 12.37
C HIS A 205 2.52 0.12 12.88
N ILE A 206 2.58 1.33 12.36
CA ILE A 206 3.48 2.38 12.81
C ILE A 206 2.70 3.26 13.81
N PRO A 207 3.03 3.23 15.11
CA PRO A 207 2.26 3.97 16.10
C PRO A 207 2.20 5.47 15.81
N LEU A 208 1.01 6.05 15.94
CA LEU A 208 0.75 7.45 15.61
C LEU A 208 1.71 8.38 16.37
N GLY A 209 2.42 9.22 15.63
CA GLY A 209 3.36 10.19 16.19
C GLY A 209 4.71 9.62 16.63
N SER A 210 4.96 8.31 16.48
CA SER A 210 6.28 7.73 16.71
C SER A 210 7.33 8.30 15.78
N ASN A 211 8.57 8.39 16.26
CA ASN A 211 9.71 8.73 15.41
C ASN A 211 10.18 7.46 14.70
N HIS A 212 9.88 7.32 13.42
CA HIS A 212 10.17 6.09 12.68
C HIS A 212 10.97 6.33 11.42
N GLY A 213 11.76 5.35 11.05
CA GLY A 213 12.59 5.32 9.86
C GLY A 213 12.84 3.90 9.41
N VAL A 214 13.55 3.75 8.30
CA VAL A 214 13.87 2.44 7.72
C VAL A 214 15.33 2.43 7.30
N GLU A 215 16.03 1.35 7.56
CA GLU A 215 17.37 1.15 7.05
C GLU A 215 17.53 -0.20 6.36
N VAL A 216 18.41 -0.23 5.38
CA VAL A 216 18.89 -1.45 4.75
C VAL A 216 20.41 -1.44 4.71
N THR A 217 21.02 -2.58 4.99
CA THR A 217 22.48 -2.74 5.08
C THR A 217 22.95 -3.98 4.34
N GLY A 218 24.20 -3.98 3.89
CA GLY A 218 24.79 -5.11 3.18
C GLY A 218 24.13 -5.34 1.83
N ASP A 219 23.86 -6.60 1.50
CA ASP A 219 23.25 -7.01 0.23
C ASP A 219 21.71 -7.15 0.33
N ARG A 220 21.10 -6.60 1.39
CA ARG A 220 19.65 -6.67 1.59
C ARG A 220 18.90 -5.73 0.66
N HIS A 221 17.64 -6.04 0.44
CA HIS A 221 16.72 -5.30 -0.41
C HIS A 221 15.61 -4.68 0.44
N MET A 222 15.51 -3.36 0.43
CA MET A 222 14.39 -2.62 0.99
C MET A 222 13.32 -2.47 -0.09
N HIS A 223 12.16 -3.10 0.10
CA HIS A 223 11.01 -2.92 -0.79
C HIS A 223 9.70 -3.08 -0.03
N TYR A 224 9.07 -1.97 0.28
CA TYR A 224 7.84 -1.95 1.06
C TYR A 224 6.86 -0.89 0.54
N MET A 225 5.60 -1.06 0.93
CA MET A 225 4.56 -0.03 0.82
C MET A 225 4.37 0.66 2.15
N TRP A 226 4.19 1.96 2.12
CA TRP A 226 3.57 2.72 3.18
C TRP A 226 2.12 3.00 2.78
N VAL A 227 1.21 2.89 3.73
CA VAL A 227 -0.23 3.13 3.57
C VAL A 227 -0.61 4.15 4.62
N ASP A 228 -0.94 5.36 4.18
CA ASP A 228 -1.24 6.49 5.05
C ASP A 228 -2.73 6.80 5.06
N PHE A 229 -3.25 6.97 6.26
CA PHE A 229 -4.60 7.40 6.56
C PHE A 229 -4.55 8.77 7.22
N MET A 230 -5.49 9.64 6.89
CA MET A 230 -5.55 11.02 7.37
C MET A 230 -6.75 11.22 8.29
N PRO A 231 -6.63 10.98 9.62
CA PRO A 231 -7.69 11.29 10.57
C PRO A 231 -8.07 12.78 10.55
N ASP A 232 -7.08 13.65 10.35
CA ASP A 232 -7.25 15.07 10.02
C ASP A 232 -6.82 15.29 8.55
N LYS A 233 -7.80 15.36 7.67
CA LYS A 233 -7.57 15.51 6.22
C LYS A 233 -6.71 16.74 5.89
N GLU A 234 -7.00 17.89 6.49
CA GLU A 234 -6.29 19.14 6.16
C GLU A 234 -4.82 19.08 6.60
N ALA A 235 -4.56 18.63 7.81
CA ALA A 235 -3.20 18.45 8.33
C ALA A 235 -2.44 17.38 7.54
N GLY A 236 -3.09 16.26 7.20
CA GLY A 236 -2.53 15.19 6.39
C GLY A 236 -2.13 15.66 5.00
N LEU A 237 -3.04 16.29 4.26
CA LEU A 237 -2.75 16.83 2.93
C LEU A 237 -1.62 17.86 2.95
N LYS A 238 -1.60 18.75 3.94
CA LYS A 238 -0.52 19.72 4.10
C LYS A 238 0.83 19.04 4.29
N ARG A 239 0.89 17.97 5.07
CA ARG A 239 2.10 17.17 5.29
C ARG A 239 2.55 16.47 4.01
N LEU A 240 1.64 15.81 3.32
CA LEU A 240 1.92 15.06 2.09
C LEU A 240 2.39 15.97 0.96
N ASN A 241 1.75 17.10 0.75
CA ASN A 241 2.16 18.12 -0.23
C ASN A 241 3.58 18.65 0.02
N PHE A 242 4.03 18.63 1.28
CA PHE A 242 5.40 19.02 1.62
C PHE A 242 6.39 17.87 1.38
N SER A 243 6.08 16.64 1.80
CA SER A 243 7.01 15.52 1.85
C SER A 243 6.95 14.59 0.62
N HIS A 244 5.82 14.53 -0.08
CA HIS A 244 5.62 13.62 -1.21
C HIS A 244 5.36 14.41 -2.49
N ARG A 245 6.40 15.11 -2.97
CA ARG A 245 6.28 15.98 -4.15
C ARG A 245 6.49 15.18 -5.42
N PRO A 246 5.45 14.98 -6.26
CA PRO A 246 5.58 14.28 -7.53
C PRO A 246 6.62 14.95 -8.44
N THR A 247 7.46 14.15 -9.06
CA THR A 247 8.45 14.64 -10.04
C THR A 247 7.88 14.72 -11.46
N GLY A 248 6.71 14.12 -11.70
CA GLY A 248 6.15 13.92 -13.03
C GLY A 248 6.84 12.80 -13.84
N THR A 249 7.76 12.06 -13.21
CA THR A 249 8.50 10.98 -13.87
C THR A 249 7.82 9.65 -13.57
N VAL A 250 7.58 8.86 -14.61
CA VAL A 250 7.21 7.44 -14.52
C VAL A 250 8.48 6.64 -14.78
N ARG A 251 8.83 5.74 -13.85
CA ARG A 251 10.05 4.93 -13.94
C ARG A 251 9.73 3.55 -14.48
N ASP A 252 10.50 3.11 -15.48
CA ASP A 252 10.46 1.74 -15.96
C ASP A 252 11.23 0.83 -15.01
N PHE A 253 10.49 0.09 -14.20
CA PHE A 253 11.03 -0.81 -13.19
C PHE A 253 11.93 -1.91 -13.78
N ALA A 254 11.61 -2.39 -14.98
CA ALA A 254 12.38 -3.45 -15.65
C ALA A 254 13.80 -2.99 -16.04
N ASN A 255 13.96 -1.69 -16.30
CA ASN A 255 15.23 -1.09 -16.74
C ASN A 255 15.97 -0.34 -15.64
N GLU A 256 15.47 -0.35 -14.40
CA GLU A 256 16.15 0.30 -13.28
C GLU A 256 17.39 -0.48 -12.86
N ASP A 257 18.50 0.25 -12.69
CA ASP A 257 19.72 -0.31 -12.14
C ASP A 257 19.55 -0.61 -10.65
N LYS A 258 19.44 -1.89 -10.34
CA LYS A 258 19.20 -2.39 -8.97
C LYS A 258 20.47 -2.37 -8.10
N THR A 259 21.58 -1.95 -8.63
CA THR A 259 22.89 -1.92 -7.93
C THR A 259 23.31 -0.53 -7.49
N ARG A 260 22.44 0.45 -7.61
CA ARG A 260 22.74 1.84 -7.24
C ARG A 260 23.02 2.05 -5.77
#